data_e7de5959b8de98992857128a6dacd26f
#
_entry.id   e7de5959b8de98992857128a6dacd26f
#
_cell.length_a   1.000
_cell.length_b   1.000
_cell.length_c   1.000
_cell.angle_alpha   90.00
_cell.angle_beta   90.00
_cell.angle_gamma   90.00
#
_symmetry.space_group_name_H-M   'P 1'
#
loop_
_entity.id
_entity.type
_entity.pdbx_description
1 polymer ?
#
loop_
_entity_poly.entity_id
_entity_poly.type
_entity_poly.pdbx_seq_one_letter_code
_entity_poly.pdbx_strand_id
1 'polypeptide(L)'
;KQDIFDILNFLSKKVKEGKIRNIGLSNETAWGTMQFIKIADENNFDHIISIQNEYSLLCRFYDTDLAELSHNENVSLLSYSPLAAGLLSGKYQDGKIPDKSRLKASPGLMGRFNPRSLLAVANYLKIAKKYQLNPIHMALALCDTKPFMGSTIFGATTNEQLETIINGLHV
;
A
#
# COMPACT_ATOMS: atom_id res chain seq x y z
N LYS A 1 -5.39 25.06 3.79
CA LYS A 1 -6.84 24.79 4.07
C LYS A 1 -7.72 25.19 2.90
N GLN A 2 -7.48 26.35 2.26
CA GLN A 2 -8.26 26.80 1.10
C GLN A 2 -8.16 25.79 -0.06
N ASP A 3 -6.96 25.29 -0.36
CA ASP A 3 -6.75 24.30 -1.42
C ASP A 3 -7.54 23.02 -1.21
N ILE A 4 -7.65 22.54 0.06
CA ILE A 4 -8.44 21.35 0.40
C ILE A 4 -9.93 21.61 0.17
N PHE A 5 -10.43 22.77 0.57
CA PHE A 5 -11.82 23.17 0.34
C PHE A 5 -12.15 23.18 -1.16
N ASP A 6 -11.30 23.80 -1.97
CA ASP A 6 -11.53 23.91 -3.42
C ASP A 6 -11.52 22.54 -4.10
N ILE A 7 -10.59 21.64 -3.70
CA ILE A 7 -10.53 20.26 -4.18
C ILE A 7 -11.80 19.50 -3.82
N LEU A 8 -12.22 19.52 -2.55
CA LEU A 8 -13.41 18.81 -2.09
C LEU A 8 -14.68 19.35 -2.74
N ASN A 9 -14.85 20.67 -2.84
CA ASN A 9 -15.98 21.29 -3.51
C ASN A 9 -16.08 20.85 -4.99
N PHE A 10 -14.95 20.81 -5.69
CA PHE A 10 -14.93 20.34 -7.08
C PHE A 10 -15.29 18.86 -7.17
N LEU A 11 -14.66 18.00 -6.34
CA LEU A 11 -14.89 16.55 -6.37
C LEU A 11 -16.33 16.19 -5.97
N SER A 12 -16.87 16.82 -4.93
CA SER A 12 -18.27 16.61 -4.51
C SER A 12 -19.27 17.00 -5.60
N LYS A 13 -19.00 18.04 -6.40
CA LYS A 13 -19.80 18.32 -7.60
C LYS A 13 -19.74 17.17 -8.60
N LYS A 14 -18.57 16.51 -8.77
CA LYS A 14 -18.43 15.36 -9.68
C LYS A 14 -19.12 14.10 -9.16
N VAL A 15 -19.17 13.92 -7.84
CA VAL A 15 -20.00 12.86 -7.23
C VAL A 15 -21.48 13.11 -7.51
N LYS A 16 -21.99 14.32 -7.26
CA LYS A 16 -23.39 14.71 -7.53
C LYS A 16 -23.77 14.61 -9.02
N GLU A 17 -22.83 14.88 -9.93
CA GLU A 17 -22.99 14.69 -11.37
C GLU A 17 -22.94 13.20 -11.79
N GLY A 18 -22.69 12.26 -10.89
CA GLY A 18 -22.53 10.83 -11.16
C GLY A 18 -21.28 10.46 -11.96
N LYS A 19 -20.28 11.37 -12.07
CA LYS A 19 -19.04 11.14 -12.82
C LYS A 19 -18.03 10.34 -12.03
N ILE A 20 -18.01 10.47 -10.72
CA ILE A 20 -17.24 9.66 -9.78
C ILE A 20 -18.15 9.17 -8.66
N ARG A 21 -17.79 8.06 -8.02
CA ARG A 21 -18.60 7.49 -6.93
C ARG A 21 -18.10 7.89 -5.55
N ASN A 22 -16.80 7.88 -5.36
CA ASN A 22 -16.17 8.11 -4.06
C ASN A 22 -14.88 8.91 -4.22
N ILE A 23 -14.42 9.49 -3.11
CA ILE A 23 -13.19 10.27 -3.02
C ILE A 23 -12.23 9.52 -2.10
N GLY A 24 -10.96 9.40 -2.53
CA GLY A 24 -9.87 8.85 -1.72
C GLY A 24 -8.63 9.73 -1.80
N LEU A 25 -7.75 9.59 -0.82
CA LEU A 25 -6.47 10.30 -0.74
C LEU A 25 -5.31 9.40 -1.21
N SER A 26 -4.16 9.99 -1.45
CA SER A 26 -2.95 9.26 -1.84
C SER A 26 -1.72 9.84 -1.13
N ASN A 27 -0.94 8.95 -0.49
CA ASN A 27 0.29 9.30 0.24
C ASN A 27 0.07 10.41 1.28
N GLU A 28 -1.04 10.32 2.02
CA GLU A 28 -1.42 11.33 2.99
C GLU A 28 -1.05 10.90 4.40
N THR A 29 -0.83 11.88 5.27
CA THR A 29 -0.57 11.72 6.70
C THR A 29 -1.89 11.67 7.50
N ALA A 30 -1.84 11.22 8.75
CA ALA A 30 -3.00 11.25 9.64
C ALA A 30 -3.51 12.69 9.83
N TRP A 31 -2.61 13.64 10.05
CA TRP A 31 -3.00 15.05 10.18
C TRP A 31 -3.66 15.60 8.91
N GLY A 32 -3.07 15.32 7.74
CA GLY A 32 -3.62 15.77 6.46
C GLY A 32 -4.99 15.14 6.20
N THR A 33 -5.14 13.84 6.44
CA THR A 33 -6.43 13.15 6.30
C THR A 33 -7.49 13.77 7.20
N MET A 34 -7.19 14.06 8.48
CA MET A 34 -8.13 14.73 9.37
C MET A 34 -8.51 16.13 8.90
N GLN A 35 -7.62 16.87 8.20
CA GLN A 35 -7.99 18.14 7.60
C GLN A 35 -9.01 17.97 6.46
N PHE A 36 -8.86 16.94 5.62
CA PHE A 36 -9.83 16.61 4.57
C PHE A 36 -11.17 16.24 5.17
N ILE A 37 -11.21 15.36 6.16
CA ILE A 37 -12.43 14.91 6.84
C ILE A 37 -13.15 16.11 7.47
N LYS A 38 -12.44 16.89 8.28
CA LYS A 38 -13.01 18.06 8.96
C LYS A 38 -13.62 19.07 7.98
N ILE A 39 -12.93 19.39 6.88
CA ILE A 39 -13.44 20.34 5.88
C ILE A 39 -14.64 19.75 5.14
N ALA A 40 -14.65 18.43 4.88
CA ALA A 40 -15.79 17.76 4.29
C ALA A 40 -17.04 17.87 5.18
N ASP A 41 -16.91 17.57 6.47
CA ASP A 41 -18.00 17.64 7.45
C ASP A 41 -18.55 19.06 7.62
N GLU A 42 -17.64 20.04 7.81
CA GLU A 42 -18.02 21.45 8.00
C GLU A 42 -18.78 22.06 6.80
N ASN A 43 -18.62 21.47 5.60
CA ASN A 43 -19.20 22.00 4.36
C ASN A 43 -20.19 21.08 3.66
N ASN A 44 -20.59 19.95 4.29
CA ASN A 44 -21.47 18.96 3.67
C ASN A 44 -20.93 18.43 2.32
N PHE A 45 -19.64 18.21 2.23
CA PHE A 45 -19.01 17.55 1.09
C PHE A 45 -19.01 16.03 1.27
N ASP A 46 -18.74 15.30 0.18
CA ASP A 46 -18.62 13.85 0.23
C ASP A 46 -17.39 13.43 1.03
N HIS A 47 -17.57 12.38 1.84
CA HIS A 47 -16.52 11.87 2.74
C HIS A 47 -15.37 11.22 1.99
N ILE A 48 -14.18 11.25 2.60
CA ILE A 48 -13.02 10.46 2.20
C ILE A 48 -13.24 9.03 2.67
N ILE A 49 -13.21 8.06 1.75
CA ILE A 49 -13.45 6.65 2.10
C ILE A 49 -12.20 5.78 2.09
N SER A 50 -11.11 6.28 1.53
CA SER A 50 -9.85 5.51 1.44
C SER A 50 -8.63 6.39 1.38
N ILE A 51 -7.48 5.79 1.77
CA ILE A 51 -6.15 6.36 1.56
C ILE A 51 -5.32 5.34 0.81
N GLN A 52 -4.69 5.72 -0.30
CA GLN A 52 -3.73 4.87 -0.99
C GLN A 52 -2.32 5.20 -0.52
N ASN A 53 -1.79 4.37 0.38
CA ASN A 53 -0.43 4.53 0.93
C ASN A 53 0.40 3.25 0.75
N GLU A 54 1.73 3.38 0.83
CA GLU A 54 2.62 2.23 0.86
C GLU A 54 2.44 1.43 2.14
N TYR A 55 2.27 0.11 1.97
CA TYR A 55 2.23 -0.81 3.10
C TYR A 55 2.81 -2.17 2.73
N SER A 56 3.72 -2.68 3.54
CA SER A 56 4.38 -3.97 3.34
C SER A 56 5.12 -4.40 4.61
N LEU A 57 5.72 -5.59 4.62
CA LEU A 57 6.65 -6.01 5.68
C LEU A 57 7.82 -5.05 5.90
N LEU A 58 8.19 -4.25 4.89
CA LEU A 58 9.28 -3.27 4.96
C LEU A 58 8.81 -1.83 5.21
N CYS A 59 7.52 -1.54 5.05
CA CYS A 59 6.94 -0.23 5.26
C CYS A 59 5.70 -0.35 6.14
N ARG A 60 5.84 -0.01 7.42
CA ARG A 60 4.83 -0.19 8.46
C ARG A 60 4.36 1.13 9.08
N PHE A 61 4.61 2.27 8.41
CA PHE A 61 4.25 3.59 8.94
C PHE A 61 2.74 3.76 9.16
N TYR A 62 1.92 3.07 8.40
CA TYR A 62 0.47 3.11 8.56
C TYR A 62 -0.02 2.54 9.90
N ASP A 63 0.73 1.59 10.50
CA ASP A 63 0.35 0.94 11.76
C ASP A 63 0.35 1.89 12.97
N THR A 64 0.98 3.06 12.86
CA THR A 64 1.11 3.98 13.98
C THR A 64 -0.20 4.78 14.18
N ASP A 65 -0.35 5.88 13.51
CA ASP A 65 -1.44 6.85 13.66
C ASP A 65 -2.57 6.67 12.62
N LEU A 66 -2.22 6.28 11.39
CA LEU A 66 -3.21 6.05 10.33
C LEU A 66 -4.11 4.83 10.60
N ALA A 67 -3.60 3.79 11.27
CA ALA A 67 -4.42 2.64 11.64
C ALA A 67 -5.52 3.04 12.65
N GLU A 68 -5.20 3.87 13.62
CA GLU A 68 -6.17 4.42 14.58
C GLU A 68 -7.19 5.32 13.88
N LEU A 69 -6.72 6.22 13.01
CA LEU A 69 -7.58 7.08 12.20
C LEU A 69 -8.54 6.24 11.35
N SER A 70 -8.04 5.22 10.64
CA SER A 70 -8.85 4.35 9.81
C SER A 70 -9.99 3.69 10.59
N HIS A 71 -9.72 3.27 11.82
CA HIS A 71 -10.71 2.66 12.68
C HIS A 71 -11.80 3.65 13.11
N ASN A 72 -11.40 4.86 13.53
CA ASN A 72 -12.33 5.84 14.07
C ASN A 72 -13.15 6.56 12.98
N GLU A 73 -12.54 6.81 11.82
CA GLU A 73 -13.15 7.58 10.74
C GLU A 73 -13.71 6.72 9.59
N ASN A 74 -13.64 5.38 9.71
CA ASN A 74 -14.06 4.43 8.66
C ASN A 74 -13.38 4.66 7.30
N VAL A 75 -12.10 5.02 7.31
CA VAL A 75 -11.29 5.23 6.12
C VAL A 75 -10.40 4.02 5.89
N SER A 76 -10.54 3.33 4.75
CA SER A 76 -9.78 2.12 4.45
C SER A 76 -8.44 2.41 3.77
N LEU A 77 -7.43 1.55 4.02
CA LEU A 77 -6.18 1.56 3.28
C LEU A 77 -6.33 0.82 1.95
N LEU A 78 -5.93 1.47 0.86
CA LEU A 78 -5.59 0.82 -0.40
C LEU A 78 -4.05 0.70 -0.45
N SER A 79 -3.52 -0.45 -0.03
CA SER A 79 -2.06 -0.61 0.07
C SER A 79 -1.41 -0.77 -1.30
N TYR A 80 -0.35 -0.02 -1.59
CA TYR A 80 0.48 -0.28 -2.76
C TYR A 80 1.86 -0.79 -2.37
N SER A 81 2.56 -1.41 -3.33
CA SER A 81 3.88 -2.04 -3.16
C SER A 81 3.94 -3.10 -2.04
N PRO A 82 2.99 -4.03 -1.93
CA PRO A 82 2.98 -5.02 -0.85
C PRO A 82 4.21 -5.94 -0.87
N LEU A 83 4.86 -6.07 -2.03
CA LEU A 83 6.12 -6.81 -2.21
C LEU A 83 7.37 -5.91 -2.19
N ALA A 84 7.24 -4.64 -1.77
CA ALA A 84 8.33 -3.66 -1.72
C ALA A 84 9.15 -3.61 -3.03
N ALA A 85 8.47 -3.41 -4.16
CA ALA A 85 9.04 -3.41 -5.51
C ALA A 85 9.76 -4.73 -5.89
N GLY A 86 9.33 -5.84 -5.29
CA GLY A 86 9.86 -7.18 -5.52
C GLY A 86 11.00 -7.59 -4.57
N LEU A 87 11.39 -6.75 -3.61
CA LEU A 87 12.39 -7.11 -2.59
C LEU A 87 11.95 -8.32 -1.77
N LEU A 88 10.70 -8.36 -1.33
CA LEU A 88 10.15 -9.40 -0.49
C LEU A 88 10.01 -10.77 -1.18
N SER A 89 10.15 -10.84 -2.50
CA SER A 89 10.25 -12.13 -3.21
C SER A 89 11.61 -12.82 -3.05
N GLY A 90 12.62 -12.11 -2.52
CA GLY A 90 13.97 -12.62 -2.37
C GLY A 90 14.84 -12.56 -3.63
N LYS A 91 14.30 -12.17 -4.78
CA LYS A 91 15.01 -12.22 -6.08
C LYS A 91 16.24 -11.33 -6.18
N TYR A 92 16.43 -10.40 -5.25
CA TYR A 92 17.57 -9.48 -5.20
C TYR A 92 18.59 -9.83 -4.12
N GLN A 93 18.46 -10.96 -3.45
CA GLN A 93 19.44 -11.42 -2.46
C GLN A 93 20.75 -11.87 -3.16
N ASP A 94 21.83 -11.88 -2.40
CA ASP A 94 23.17 -12.32 -2.84
C ASP A 94 23.69 -11.53 -4.06
N GLY A 95 23.34 -10.24 -4.16
CA GLY A 95 23.78 -9.37 -5.24
C GLY A 95 23.13 -9.64 -6.62
N LYS A 96 22.09 -10.47 -6.66
CA LYS A 96 21.41 -10.81 -7.93
C LYS A 96 20.57 -9.65 -8.44
N ILE A 97 20.73 -9.32 -9.72
CA ILE A 97 19.91 -8.31 -10.42
C ILE A 97 19.39 -8.95 -11.72
N PRO A 98 18.21 -9.56 -11.71
CA PRO A 98 17.64 -10.17 -12.91
C PRO A 98 17.45 -9.14 -14.04
N ASP A 99 17.71 -9.53 -15.28
CA ASP A 99 17.72 -8.62 -16.44
C ASP A 99 16.41 -7.85 -16.66
N LYS A 100 15.29 -8.51 -16.52
CA LYS A 100 13.96 -7.90 -16.64
C LYS A 100 13.37 -7.51 -15.29
N SER A 101 14.21 -7.01 -14.36
CA SER A 101 13.77 -6.64 -13.02
C SER A 101 13.55 -5.14 -12.86
N ARG A 102 12.68 -4.77 -11.94
CA ARG A 102 12.43 -3.37 -11.59
C ARG A 102 13.69 -2.68 -11.04
N LEU A 103 14.58 -3.41 -10.36
CA LEU A 103 15.84 -2.87 -9.86
C LEU A 103 16.76 -2.43 -11.01
N LYS A 104 16.77 -3.15 -12.15
CA LYS A 104 17.55 -2.77 -13.33
C LYS A 104 16.98 -1.52 -14.01
N ALA A 105 15.65 -1.41 -14.06
CA ALA A 105 14.96 -0.25 -14.64
C ALA A 105 14.97 0.99 -13.74
N SER A 106 14.99 0.80 -12.41
CA SER A 106 14.97 1.87 -11.42
C SER A 106 15.98 1.56 -10.30
N PRO A 107 17.25 1.93 -10.49
CA PRO A 107 18.30 1.70 -9.49
C PRO A 107 17.93 2.25 -8.12
N GLY A 108 18.23 1.48 -7.07
CA GLY A 108 17.89 1.86 -5.69
C GLY A 108 16.41 1.70 -5.32
N LEU A 109 15.50 1.38 -6.25
CA LEU A 109 14.06 1.19 -6.02
C LEU A 109 13.43 2.31 -5.19
N MET A 110 13.76 3.54 -5.51
CA MET A 110 13.32 4.74 -4.76
C MET A 110 13.70 4.68 -3.26
N GLY A 111 14.94 4.30 -2.97
CA GLY A 111 15.48 4.20 -1.61
C GLY A 111 15.20 2.87 -0.89
N ARG A 112 14.37 1.99 -1.45
CA ARG A 112 14.05 0.69 -0.82
C ARG A 112 15.20 -0.32 -0.91
N PHE A 113 16.07 -0.22 -1.91
CA PHE A 113 17.23 -1.10 -2.08
C PHE A 113 18.43 -0.56 -1.31
N ASN A 114 18.59 -1.00 -0.07
CA ASN A 114 19.67 -0.59 0.82
C ASN A 114 20.05 -1.75 1.77
N PRO A 115 21.19 -1.70 2.47
CA PRO A 115 21.65 -2.78 3.33
C PRO A 115 20.67 -3.20 4.43
N ARG A 116 19.93 -2.25 5.03
CA ARG A 116 18.93 -2.56 6.07
C ARG A 116 17.76 -3.35 5.51
N SER A 117 17.24 -2.93 4.36
CA SER A 117 16.13 -3.64 3.69
C SER A 117 16.54 -5.03 3.26
N LEU A 118 17.75 -5.19 2.70
CA LEU A 118 18.27 -6.51 2.32
C LEU A 118 18.42 -7.44 3.50
N LEU A 119 18.93 -6.94 4.64
CA LEU A 119 19.03 -7.72 5.88
C LEU A 119 17.64 -8.11 6.41
N ALA A 120 16.68 -7.20 6.41
CA ALA A 120 15.31 -7.47 6.83
C ALA A 120 14.68 -8.55 5.92
N VAL A 121 14.82 -8.43 4.60
CA VAL A 121 14.33 -9.43 3.64
C VAL A 121 14.97 -10.79 3.91
N ALA A 122 16.30 -10.86 4.12
CA ALA A 122 16.99 -12.11 4.44
C ALA A 122 16.40 -12.79 5.69
N ASN A 123 16.02 -12.02 6.70
CA ASN A 123 15.37 -12.56 7.90
C ASN A 123 13.94 -13.02 7.63
N TYR A 124 13.14 -12.30 6.83
CA TYR A 124 11.81 -12.76 6.41
C TYR A 124 11.87 -14.03 5.58
N LEU A 125 12.86 -14.17 4.70
CA LEU A 125 13.07 -15.40 3.93
C LEU A 125 13.43 -16.60 4.82
N LYS A 126 14.22 -16.40 5.91
CA LYS A 126 14.48 -17.44 6.91
C LYS A 126 13.19 -17.86 7.63
N ILE A 127 12.33 -16.92 7.98
CA ILE A 127 11.01 -17.20 8.59
C ILE A 127 10.16 -17.99 7.61
N ALA A 128 10.01 -17.51 6.37
CA ALA A 128 9.25 -18.22 5.35
C ALA A 128 9.75 -19.66 5.17
N LYS A 129 11.06 -19.88 5.07
CA LYS A 129 11.67 -21.20 4.98
C LYS A 129 11.36 -22.07 6.20
N LYS A 130 11.49 -21.52 7.42
CA LYS A 130 11.24 -22.25 8.68
C LYS A 130 9.83 -22.77 8.75
N TYR A 131 8.85 -22.00 8.28
CA TYR A 131 7.43 -22.36 8.31
C TYR A 131 6.90 -22.90 6.97
N GLN A 132 7.78 -23.19 6.01
CA GLN A 132 7.44 -23.72 4.68
C GLN A 132 6.44 -22.85 3.92
N LEU A 133 6.54 -21.52 4.10
CA LEU A 133 5.68 -20.53 3.43
C LEU A 133 6.35 -20.02 2.15
N ASN A 134 5.54 -19.70 1.16
CA ASN A 134 6.00 -18.86 0.05
C ASN A 134 6.20 -17.42 0.56
N PRO A 135 7.38 -16.80 0.40
CA PRO A 135 7.65 -15.45 0.89
C PRO A 135 6.74 -14.37 0.29
N ILE A 136 6.27 -14.56 -0.97
CA ILE A 136 5.32 -13.66 -1.62
C ILE A 136 3.97 -13.75 -0.92
N HIS A 137 3.47 -14.97 -0.69
CA HIS A 137 2.20 -15.21 0.02
C HIS A 137 2.25 -14.65 1.45
N MET A 138 3.34 -14.90 2.18
CA MET A 138 3.55 -14.36 3.53
C MET A 138 3.50 -12.82 3.54
N ALA A 139 4.09 -12.16 2.54
CA ALA A 139 4.08 -10.70 2.44
C ALA A 139 2.68 -10.14 2.11
N LEU A 140 1.91 -10.83 1.27
CA LEU A 140 0.55 -10.45 0.92
C LEU A 140 -0.41 -10.69 2.09
N ALA A 141 -0.32 -11.85 2.74
CA ALA A 141 -1.15 -12.20 3.90
C ALA A 141 -1.03 -11.18 5.04
N LEU A 142 0.16 -10.57 5.25
CA LEU A 142 0.28 -9.47 6.21
C LEU A 142 -0.70 -8.33 5.90
N CYS A 143 -0.83 -7.96 4.63
CA CYS A 143 -1.75 -6.89 4.24
C CYS A 143 -3.19 -7.30 4.56
N ASP A 144 -3.60 -8.48 4.15
CA ASP A 144 -4.99 -8.95 4.27
C ASP A 144 -5.42 -9.19 5.72
N THR A 145 -4.47 -9.41 6.64
CA THR A 145 -4.78 -9.58 8.08
C THR A 145 -5.07 -8.27 8.81
N LYS A 146 -4.95 -7.12 8.16
CA LYS A 146 -5.13 -5.81 8.83
C LYS A 146 -6.59 -5.34 8.75
N PRO A 147 -7.20 -4.98 9.88
CA PRO A 147 -8.62 -4.56 9.92
C PRO A 147 -8.89 -3.27 9.14
N PHE A 148 -7.88 -2.45 8.92
CA PHE A 148 -7.96 -1.22 8.14
C PHE A 148 -7.76 -1.44 6.62
N MET A 149 -7.46 -2.68 6.18
CA MET A 149 -7.20 -2.96 4.78
C MET A 149 -8.50 -3.01 3.96
N GLY A 150 -8.64 -2.11 3.01
CA GLY A 150 -9.72 -2.13 2.03
C GLY A 150 -9.35 -2.94 0.78
N SER A 151 -8.10 -2.81 0.32
CA SER A 151 -7.59 -3.58 -0.83
C SER A 151 -6.07 -3.56 -0.91
N THR A 152 -5.48 -4.64 -1.40
CA THR A 152 -4.05 -4.77 -1.66
C THR A 152 -3.79 -4.61 -3.16
N ILE A 153 -3.08 -3.56 -3.55
CA ILE A 153 -2.76 -3.23 -4.94
C ILE A 153 -1.40 -3.82 -5.29
N PHE A 154 -1.36 -4.72 -6.24
CA PHE A 154 -0.13 -5.31 -6.74
C PHE A 154 0.02 -5.16 -8.25
N GLY A 155 1.23 -5.38 -8.76
CA GLY A 155 1.52 -5.43 -10.19
C GLY A 155 2.29 -6.69 -10.53
N ALA A 156 1.97 -7.30 -11.67
CA ALA A 156 2.69 -8.41 -12.28
C ALA A 156 3.09 -8.03 -13.71
N THR A 157 4.27 -8.46 -14.14
CA THR A 157 4.78 -8.22 -15.51
C THR A 157 4.83 -9.51 -16.32
N THR A 158 4.57 -10.67 -15.69
CA THR A 158 4.44 -11.96 -16.35
C THR A 158 3.26 -12.75 -15.77
N ASN A 159 2.76 -13.73 -16.53
CA ASN A 159 1.67 -14.59 -16.07
C ASN A 159 2.06 -15.41 -14.85
N GLU A 160 3.31 -15.90 -14.77
CA GLU A 160 3.80 -16.66 -13.62
C GLU A 160 3.80 -15.83 -12.33
N GLN A 161 4.12 -14.52 -12.44
CA GLN A 161 4.01 -13.61 -11.28
C GLN A 161 2.57 -13.43 -10.86
N LEU A 162 1.67 -13.24 -11.80
CA LEU A 162 0.24 -13.09 -11.54
C LEU A 162 -0.33 -14.34 -10.87
N GLU A 163 -0.06 -15.52 -11.43
CA GLU A 163 -0.49 -16.81 -10.87
C GLU A 163 0.06 -17.02 -9.45
N THR A 164 1.34 -16.72 -9.23
CA THR A 164 1.94 -16.80 -7.88
C THR A 164 1.19 -15.93 -6.89
N ILE A 165 0.85 -14.70 -7.26
CA ILE A 165 0.14 -13.77 -6.38
C ILE A 165 -1.29 -14.27 -6.11
N ILE A 166 -2.03 -14.67 -7.15
CA ILE A 166 -3.42 -15.15 -7.02
C ILE A 166 -3.48 -16.41 -6.14
N ASN A 167 -2.56 -17.34 -6.32
CA ASN A 167 -2.50 -18.55 -5.50
C ASN A 167 -2.23 -18.27 -4.03
N GLY A 168 -1.72 -17.09 -3.68
CA GLY A 168 -1.53 -16.65 -2.31
C GLY A 168 -2.78 -16.09 -1.63
N LEU A 169 -3.87 -15.87 -2.37
CA LEU A 169 -5.12 -15.36 -1.81
C LEU A 169 -5.95 -16.43 -1.08
N HIS A 170 -5.54 -17.69 -1.17
CA HIS A 170 -6.25 -18.85 -0.60
C HIS A 170 -5.43 -19.56 0.49
N VAL A 171 -4.39 -18.92 1.03
CA VAL A 171 -3.48 -19.51 2.03
C VAL A 171 -3.82 -19.00 3.42
#